data_edf3a6c0b90f59361b3582cda4f8ed2d
#
_entry.id   edf3a6c0b90f59361b3582cda4f8ed2d
#
_cell.length_a   1.000
_cell.length_b   1.000
_cell.length_c   1.000
_cell.angle_alpha   90.00
_cell.angle_beta   90.00
_cell.angle_gamma   90.00
#
_symmetry.space_group_name_H-M   'P 1'
#
loop_
_entity.id
_entity.type
_entity.pdbx_description
1 polymer ?
#
loop_
_entity_poly.entity_id
_entity_poly.type
_entity_poly.pdbx_seq_one_letter_code
_entity_poly.pdbx_strand_id
1 'polypeptide(L)'
;MTLKSMFEKYGQEVTLKTDDGWSSPIFGAFIQPLRYKNKMYLNGINTVIGFNSQGHYLYIGPPDHDPEKESCHVESNGKKYTVDRCEKVYFKNEVIYVWAIIREIVEVE
;
A
#
# COMPACT_ATOMS: atom_id res chain seq x y z
N MET A 1 7.52 -6.90 -21.18
CA MET A 1 7.37 -7.19 -19.76
C MET A 1 5.97 -6.84 -19.29
N THR A 2 5.34 -7.73 -18.57
CA THR A 2 4.00 -7.47 -18.11
C THR A 2 4.05 -6.87 -16.71
N LEU A 3 2.93 -6.33 -16.26
CA LEU A 3 2.89 -5.77 -14.93
C LEU A 3 3.13 -6.86 -13.91
N LYS A 4 2.60 -8.05 -14.16
CA LYS A 4 2.79 -9.14 -13.23
C LYS A 4 4.27 -9.47 -13.07
N SER A 5 5.01 -9.51 -14.16
CA SER A 5 6.41 -9.84 -14.07
C SER A 5 7.19 -8.70 -13.42
N MET A 6 6.73 -7.46 -13.54
CA MET A 6 7.41 -6.36 -12.90
C MET A 6 7.25 -6.47 -11.38
N PHE A 7 6.07 -6.86 -10.90
CA PHE A 7 5.88 -7.03 -9.48
C PHE A 7 6.77 -8.17 -8.97
N GLU A 8 6.84 -9.25 -9.70
CA GLU A 8 7.64 -10.39 -9.27
C GLU A 8 9.12 -10.10 -9.29
N LYS A 9 9.58 -9.37 -10.27
CA LYS A 9 10.99 -9.14 -10.42
C LYS A 9 11.53 -7.96 -9.63
N TYR A 10 10.78 -6.89 -9.54
CA TYR A 10 11.27 -5.69 -8.91
C TYR A 10 10.54 -5.28 -7.63
N GLY A 11 9.47 -5.93 -7.31
CA GLY A 11 8.72 -5.56 -6.11
C GLY A 11 9.42 -6.07 -4.86
N GLN A 12 9.07 -5.51 -3.73
CA GLN A 12 9.59 -6.00 -2.48
C GLN A 12 8.64 -7.08 -1.98
N GLU A 13 9.10 -7.92 -1.10
CA GLU A 13 8.29 -9.03 -0.61
C GLU A 13 7.23 -8.53 0.35
N VAL A 14 6.00 -8.91 0.10
CA VAL A 14 4.86 -8.44 0.87
C VAL A 14 3.98 -9.64 1.22
N THR A 15 3.37 -9.58 2.38
CA THR A 15 2.40 -10.58 2.80
C THR A 15 1.18 -9.85 3.33
N LEU A 16 -0.01 -10.37 3.06
CA LEU A 16 -1.23 -9.83 3.63
C LEU A 16 -1.65 -10.76 4.76
N LYS A 17 -2.03 -10.21 5.89
CA LYS A 17 -2.41 -11.02 7.05
C LYS A 17 -3.65 -10.44 7.70
N THR A 18 -4.47 -11.33 8.26
CA THR A 18 -5.66 -10.89 8.97
C THR A 18 -5.48 -11.18 10.44
N ASP A 19 -6.31 -10.57 11.25
CA ASP A 19 -6.21 -10.74 12.68
C ASP A 19 -6.57 -12.15 13.11
N ASP A 20 -7.31 -12.88 12.31
CA ASP A 20 -7.71 -14.23 12.69
C ASP A 20 -6.67 -15.27 12.29
N GLY A 21 -5.54 -14.84 11.81
CA GLY A 21 -4.46 -15.79 11.52
C GLY A 21 -4.23 -16.15 10.07
N TRP A 22 -5.04 -15.66 9.18
CA TRP A 22 -4.84 -15.99 7.77
C TRP A 22 -3.66 -15.18 7.23
N SER A 23 -2.91 -15.80 6.34
CA SER A 23 -1.77 -15.14 5.73
C SER A 23 -1.72 -15.52 4.27
N SER A 24 -1.46 -14.56 3.41
CA SER A 24 -1.30 -14.85 2.00
C SER A 24 0.09 -15.39 1.73
N PRO A 25 0.33 -15.95 0.56
CA PRO A 25 1.68 -16.30 0.17
C PRO A 25 2.48 -15.00 0.00
N ILE A 26 3.77 -15.09 -0.03
CA ILE A 26 4.61 -13.92 -0.24
C ILE A 26 4.51 -13.55 -1.70
N PHE A 27 4.34 -12.28 -1.98
CA PHE A 27 4.28 -11.82 -3.36
C PHE A 27 5.01 -10.47 -3.48
N GLY A 28 5.22 -10.02 -4.69
CA GLY A 28 5.93 -8.76 -4.91
C GLY A 28 4.98 -7.59 -5.10
N ALA A 29 5.29 -6.47 -4.50
CA ALA A 29 4.51 -5.24 -4.67
C ALA A 29 5.45 -4.06 -4.43
N PHE A 30 4.98 -2.86 -4.75
CA PHE A 30 5.79 -1.67 -4.55
C PHE A 30 5.19 -0.86 -3.41
N ILE A 31 6.03 -0.45 -2.46
CA ILE A 31 5.60 0.38 -1.34
C ILE A 31 6.60 1.52 -1.25
N GLN A 32 6.12 2.73 -1.28
CA GLN A 32 7.01 3.87 -1.16
C GLN A 32 6.34 4.96 -0.36
N PRO A 33 7.11 5.81 0.27
CA PRO A 33 6.54 6.86 1.10
C PRO A 33 5.66 7.78 0.28
N LEU A 34 4.53 8.15 0.83
CA LEU A 34 3.63 9.05 0.16
C LEU A 34 3.97 10.45 0.61
N ARG A 35 4.41 11.28 -0.31
CA ARG A 35 4.82 12.62 0.02
C ARG A 35 3.99 13.64 -0.70
N TYR A 36 3.62 14.67 0.00
CA TYR A 36 2.86 15.73 -0.59
C TYR A 36 3.79 16.88 -0.87
N LYS A 37 4.32 16.91 -2.05
CA LYS A 37 5.17 17.92 -2.38
C LYS A 37 4.53 19.22 -2.53
N ASN A 38 3.35 19.22 -2.85
CA ASN A 38 2.69 20.43 -3.12
C ASN A 38 1.90 20.94 -2.07
N LYS A 39 2.25 20.65 -0.93
CA LYS A 39 1.51 21.07 0.15
C LYS A 39 1.22 22.50 0.08
N MET A 40 1.97 23.18 -0.59
CA MET A 40 1.78 24.56 -0.59
C MET A 40 0.43 24.96 -0.97
N TYR A 41 -0.16 24.28 -1.84
CA TYR A 41 -1.41 24.81 -2.25
C TYR A 41 -2.40 24.46 -1.26
N LEU A 42 -1.98 23.96 -0.23
CA LEU A 42 -2.95 23.62 0.66
C LEU A 42 -3.11 24.83 1.45
N ASN A 43 -2.68 25.88 0.98
CA ASN A 43 -2.91 27.05 1.67
C ASN A 43 -2.15 27.24 2.88
N GLY A 44 -1.06 26.95 2.88
CA GLY A 44 -0.28 27.26 3.95
C GLY A 44 -0.62 26.59 5.22
N ILE A 45 -1.67 26.23 5.40
CA ILE A 45 -2.01 25.65 6.60
C ILE A 45 -1.49 24.37 6.61
N ASN A 46 -1.48 23.95 5.55
CA ASN A 46 -1.09 22.73 5.37
C ASN A 46 0.22 22.39 5.72
N THR A 47 0.91 23.21 6.03
CA THR A 47 2.18 22.89 6.35
C THR A 47 2.09 21.85 7.32
N VAL A 48 1.28 21.94 8.09
CA VAL A 48 1.14 21.05 9.09
C VAL A 48 0.85 19.82 8.56
N ILE A 49 0.13 19.82 7.63
CA ILE A 49 -0.25 18.71 7.05
C ILE A 49 0.81 17.93 6.56
N GLY A 50 1.72 18.55 5.97
CA GLY A 50 2.69 17.78 5.39
C GLY A 50 3.15 16.82 6.35
N PHE A 51 3.18 17.14 7.52
CA PHE A 51 3.76 16.32 8.39
C PHE A 51 2.87 15.21 8.67
N ASN A 52 1.72 15.36 8.47
CA ASN A 52 0.87 14.29 8.78
C ASN A 52 1.04 13.17 7.85
N SER A 53 1.68 13.38 6.78
CA SER A 53 1.79 12.30 5.85
C SER A 53 2.84 11.35 6.38
N GLN A 54 3.45 11.66 7.50
CA GLN A 54 4.40 10.74 8.03
C GLN A 54 3.71 9.45 8.30
N GLY A 55 4.31 8.39 7.90
CA GLY A 55 3.74 7.11 8.14
C GLY A 55 2.78 6.63 7.06
N HIS A 56 2.48 7.50 6.11
CA HIS A 56 1.62 7.08 5.00
C HIS A 56 2.47 6.64 3.82
N TYR A 57 2.03 5.59 3.17
CA TYR A 57 2.76 5.04 2.04
C TYR A 57 1.80 4.68 0.92
N LEU A 58 2.32 4.64 -0.28
CA LEU A 58 1.55 4.22 -1.43
C LEU A 58 1.93 2.79 -1.75
N TYR A 59 0.94 1.93 -1.82
CA TYR A 59 1.15 0.52 -2.16
C TYR A 59 0.60 0.31 -3.56
N ILE A 60 1.34 -0.41 -4.40
CA ILE A 60 0.85 -0.80 -5.71
C ILE A 60 1.19 -2.27 -5.86
N GLY A 61 0.20 -3.08 -6.04
CA GLY A 61 0.42 -4.52 -6.09
C GLY A 61 -0.43 -5.26 -7.10
N PRO A 62 -0.23 -6.55 -7.21
CA PRO A 62 -0.90 -7.34 -8.23
C PRO A 62 -2.38 -7.53 -7.93
N PRO A 63 -3.19 -7.73 -8.95
CA PRO A 63 -4.62 -7.87 -8.76
C PRO A 63 -5.02 -9.14 -8.02
N ASP A 64 -4.14 -10.11 -7.96
CA ASP A 64 -4.46 -11.38 -7.32
C ASP A 64 -4.56 -11.26 -5.80
N HIS A 65 -3.98 -10.23 -5.23
CA HIS A 65 -3.95 -10.06 -3.78
C HIS A 65 -4.52 -8.69 -3.46
N ASP A 66 -5.77 -8.66 -3.06
CA ASP A 66 -6.51 -7.42 -2.84
C ASP A 66 -6.61 -7.17 -1.33
N PRO A 67 -5.90 -6.20 -0.80
CA PRO A 67 -5.92 -5.95 0.64
C PRO A 67 -7.29 -5.57 1.18
N GLU A 68 -8.09 -4.90 0.36
CA GLU A 68 -9.39 -4.51 0.82
C GLU A 68 -10.31 -5.70 0.95
N LYS A 69 -10.28 -6.59 -0.02
CA LYS A 69 -11.14 -7.73 -0.02
C LYS A 69 -10.88 -8.62 1.16
N GLU A 70 -9.63 -8.74 1.54
CA GLU A 70 -9.30 -9.65 2.62
C GLU A 70 -9.40 -8.98 3.99
N SER A 71 -9.64 -7.70 4.04
CA SER A 71 -9.73 -6.96 5.29
C SER A 71 -8.49 -7.21 6.13
N CYS A 72 -7.36 -7.06 5.51
CA CYS A 72 -6.13 -7.44 6.16
C CYS A 72 -5.17 -6.28 6.30
N HIS A 73 -4.04 -6.53 6.93
CA HIS A 73 -2.98 -5.54 6.97
C HIS A 73 -1.83 -6.05 6.13
N VAL A 74 -0.95 -5.15 5.75
CA VAL A 74 0.17 -5.46 4.89
C VAL A 74 1.41 -5.60 5.73
N GLU A 75 2.23 -6.61 5.47
CA GLU A 75 3.52 -6.75 6.14
C GLU A 75 4.62 -6.82 5.12
N SER A 76 5.68 -6.07 5.34
CA SER A 76 6.83 -6.10 4.44
C SER A 76 8.05 -5.58 5.18
N ASN A 77 9.17 -6.25 5.03
CA ASN A 77 10.43 -5.83 5.63
C ASN A 77 10.35 -5.61 7.14
N GLY A 78 9.58 -6.44 7.80
CA GLY A 78 9.45 -6.33 9.26
C GLY A 78 8.51 -5.26 9.74
N LYS A 79 7.82 -4.58 8.84
CA LYS A 79 6.90 -3.53 9.21
C LYS A 79 5.48 -3.94 8.89
N LYS A 80 4.54 -3.41 9.66
CA LYS A 80 3.12 -3.68 9.42
C LYS A 80 2.43 -2.39 9.05
N TYR A 81 1.47 -2.50 8.14
CA TYR A 81 0.75 -1.32 7.67
C TYR A 81 -0.75 -1.62 7.67
N THR A 82 -1.54 -0.63 8.04
CA THR A 82 -2.98 -0.76 7.97
C THR A 82 -3.41 -0.11 6.66
N VAL A 83 -4.46 -0.60 6.05
CA VAL A 83 -4.92 -0.08 4.76
C VAL A 83 -6.00 0.96 5.03
N ASP A 84 -5.73 2.20 4.61
CA ASP A 84 -6.71 3.27 4.80
C ASP A 84 -7.64 3.35 3.59
N ARG A 85 -7.14 3.08 2.41
CA ARG A 85 -7.95 3.15 1.22
C ARG A 85 -7.35 2.25 0.17
N CYS A 86 -8.17 1.55 -0.57
CA CYS A 86 -7.70 0.61 -1.57
C CYS A 86 -8.62 0.65 -2.76
N GLU A 87 -8.07 0.65 -3.95
CA GLU A 87 -8.86 0.67 -5.17
C GLU A 87 -8.23 -0.20 -6.24
N LYS A 88 -9.08 -0.82 -7.03
CA LYS A 88 -8.62 -1.62 -8.15
C LYS A 88 -8.57 -0.74 -9.38
N VAL A 89 -7.58 -0.97 -10.21
CA VAL A 89 -7.45 -0.22 -11.45
C VAL A 89 -7.74 -1.18 -12.59
N TYR A 90 -8.70 -0.81 -13.42
CA TYR A 90 -9.14 -1.66 -14.52
C TYR A 90 -8.62 -1.16 -15.86
N PHE A 91 -8.39 -2.12 -16.77
CA PHE A 91 -8.11 -1.78 -18.13
C PHE A 91 -9.12 -2.60 -18.87
N LYS A 92 -10.08 -1.93 -19.50
CA LYS A 92 -11.22 -2.56 -20.10
C LYS A 92 -11.98 -3.26 -18.97
N ASN A 93 -12.16 -4.53 -19.01
CA ASN A 93 -12.91 -5.20 -17.97
C ASN A 93 -12.06 -6.03 -17.05
N GLU A 94 -10.75 -5.80 -17.08
CA GLU A 94 -9.85 -6.58 -16.26
C GLU A 94 -9.14 -5.73 -15.24
N VAL A 95 -8.96 -6.23 -14.02
CA VAL A 95 -8.21 -5.52 -13.01
C VAL A 95 -6.75 -5.75 -13.31
N ILE A 96 -5.99 -4.70 -13.52
CA ILE A 96 -4.59 -4.85 -13.88
C ILE A 96 -3.67 -4.63 -12.69
N TYR A 97 -4.08 -3.84 -11.71
CA TYR A 97 -3.32 -3.75 -10.47
C TYR A 97 -4.23 -3.12 -9.40
N VAL A 98 -3.74 -3.11 -8.17
CA VAL A 98 -4.46 -2.55 -7.04
C VAL A 98 -3.53 -1.52 -6.41
N TRP A 99 -4.05 -0.36 -6.04
CA TRP A 99 -3.24 0.58 -5.30
C TRP A 99 -3.94 0.85 -3.97
N ALA A 100 -3.18 1.24 -3.00
CA ALA A 100 -3.74 1.51 -1.68
C ALA A 100 -2.93 2.57 -0.97
N ILE A 101 -3.57 3.29 -0.08
CA ILE A 101 -2.87 4.18 0.80
C ILE A 101 -2.82 3.44 2.12
N ILE A 102 -1.61 3.18 2.60
CA ILE A 102 -1.42 2.40 3.80
C ILE A 102 -0.64 3.23 4.81
N ARG A 103 -0.73 2.88 6.05
CA ARG A 103 -0.13 3.64 7.11
C ARG A 103 0.59 2.69 8.03
N GLU A 104 1.84 3.01 8.35
CA GLU A 104 2.63 2.13 9.18
C GLU A 104 2.05 2.06 10.57
N ILE A 105 1.98 0.86 11.13
CA ILE A 105 1.50 0.67 12.48
C ILE A 105 2.73 0.66 13.37
N VAL A 106 2.78 1.60 14.29
CA VAL A 106 3.90 1.68 15.19
C VAL A 106 3.39 1.22 16.54
N GLU A 107 3.99 0.17 17.05
CA GLU A 107 3.58 -0.33 18.35
C GLU A 107 4.34 0.38 19.42
N VAL A 108 3.64 0.89 20.36
CA VAL A 108 4.25 1.60 21.44
C VAL A 108 4.11 0.76 22.67
N GLU A 109 5.18 0.53 23.33
CA GLU A 109 5.11 -0.30 24.53
C GLU A 109 5.14 0.47 25.78
#